data_4f2ae1036f9c954e216f488e7c17cb31
#
_entry.id   4f2ae1036f9c954e216f488e7c17cb31
#
_cell.length_a   1.000
_cell.length_b   1.000
_cell.length_c   1.000
_cell.angle_alpha   90.00
_cell.angle_beta   90.00
_cell.angle_gamma   90.00
#
_symmetry.space_group_name_H-M   'P 1'
#
loop_
_entity.id
_entity.type
_entity.pdbx_description
1 polymer ?
#
loop_
_entity_poly.entity_id
_entity_poly.type
_entity_poly.pdbx_seq_one_letter_code
_entity_poly.pdbx_strand_id
1 'polypeptide(L)' 'MEKKLVFIFNPKAGKGKIKTSLMDIVDIFNKGGYEVIIRATQAPKDAYEQVKKYADKVDLIVCSG' A
#
# COMPACT_ATOMS: atom_id res chain seq x y z
N MET A 1 -19.65 6.27 -4.07
CA MET A 1 -18.43 6.99 -3.65
C MET A 1 -17.24 6.07 -3.69
N GLU A 2 -16.13 6.59 -4.13
CA GLU A 2 -14.90 5.81 -4.22
C GLU A 2 -14.32 5.60 -2.82
N LYS A 3 -13.89 4.37 -2.54
CA LYS A 3 -13.22 4.05 -1.29
C LYS A 3 -11.72 4.29 -1.45
N LYS A 4 -11.07 4.66 -0.37
CA LYS A 4 -9.62 4.91 -0.38
C LYS A 4 -8.90 3.77 0.30
N LEU A 5 -7.77 3.36 -0.30
CA LEU A 5 -6.92 2.30 0.20
C LEU A 5 -5.48 2.78 0.17
N VAL A 6 -4.73 2.55 1.24
CA VAL A 6 -3.30 2.78 1.22
C VAL A 6 -2.58 1.44 1.21
N PHE A 7 -1.67 1.28 0.26
CA PHE A 7 -0.85 0.08 0.13
C PHE A 7 0.57 0.44 0.57
N ILE A 8 0.99 -0.14 1.68
CA ILE A 8 2.29 0.12 2.30
C ILE A 8 3.18 -1.08 2.05
N PHE A 9 4.33 -0.86 1.45
CA PHE A 9 5.20 -1.97 1.09
C PHE A 9 6.66 -1.62 1.30
N ASN A 10 7.47 -2.67 1.51
CA ASN A 10 8.92 -2.55 1.57
C ASN A 10 9.46 -2.90 0.19
N PRO A 11 10.06 -1.95 -0.55
CA PRO A 11 10.52 -2.21 -1.91
C PRO A 11 11.67 -3.22 -1.98
N LYS A 12 12.30 -3.52 -0.84
CA LYS A 12 13.37 -4.51 -0.78
C LYS A 12 12.88 -5.89 -0.38
N ALA A 13 11.61 -6.03 0.00
CA ALA A 13 11.05 -7.31 0.40
C ALA A 13 11.01 -8.28 -0.77
N GLY A 14 11.21 -9.56 -0.50
CA GLY A 14 11.13 -10.60 -1.51
C GLY A 14 12.09 -10.38 -2.66
N LYS A 15 13.25 -9.81 -2.40
CA LYS A 15 14.26 -9.52 -3.42
C LYS A 15 13.73 -8.59 -4.51
N GLY A 16 12.84 -7.67 -4.13
CA GLY A 16 12.30 -6.70 -5.07
C GLY A 16 11.11 -7.20 -5.89
N LYS A 17 10.58 -8.37 -5.60
CA LYS A 17 9.45 -8.92 -6.36
C LYS A 17 8.21 -8.06 -6.29
N ILE A 18 8.03 -7.32 -5.20
CA ILE A 18 6.86 -6.46 -5.05
C ILE A 18 6.82 -5.39 -6.14
N LYS A 19 7.98 -4.91 -6.59
CA LYS A 19 8.03 -3.91 -7.65
C LYS A 19 7.45 -4.45 -8.96
N THR A 20 7.71 -5.71 -9.25
CA THR A 20 7.21 -6.35 -10.46
C THR A 20 5.69 -6.55 -10.40
N SER A 21 5.17 -6.86 -9.22
CA SER A 21 3.75 -7.16 -9.04
C SER A 21 2.91 -5.92 -8.76
N LEU A 22 3.53 -4.77 -8.52
CA LEU A 22 2.83 -3.59 -8.02
C LEU A 22 1.73 -3.12 -8.97
N MET A 23 2.00 -3.11 -10.26
CA MET A 23 1.00 -2.65 -11.23
C MET A 23 -0.23 -3.55 -11.23
N ASP A 24 -0.03 -4.86 -11.11
CA ASP A 24 -1.14 -5.79 -11.04
C ASP A 24 -1.97 -5.59 -9.77
N ILE A 25 -1.29 -5.35 -8.65
CA ILE A 25 -1.96 -5.11 -7.38
C ILE A 25 -2.82 -3.85 -7.45
N VAL A 26 -2.27 -2.78 -7.99
CA VAL A 26 -3.00 -1.52 -8.15
C VAL A 26 -4.23 -1.72 -9.03
N ASP A 27 -4.06 -2.44 -10.14
CA ASP A 27 -5.16 -2.70 -11.06
C ASP A 27 -6.29 -3.48 -10.39
N ILE A 28 -5.94 -4.50 -9.61
CA ILE A 28 -6.92 -5.30 -8.90
C ILE A 28 -7.75 -4.45 -7.94
N PHE A 29 -7.07 -3.61 -7.14
CA PHE A 29 -7.78 -2.76 -6.19
C PHE A 29 -8.60 -1.67 -6.88
N ASN A 30 -8.09 -1.11 -7.97
CA ASN A 30 -8.85 -0.11 -8.73
C ASN A 30 -10.13 -0.73 -9.30
N LYS A 31 -10.05 -1.96 -9.80
CA LYS A 31 -11.24 -2.65 -10.32
C LYS A 31 -12.25 -2.93 -9.21
N GLY A 32 -11.78 -3.04 -7.98
CA GLY A 32 -12.64 -3.22 -6.82
C GLY A 32 -13.26 -1.93 -6.30
N GLY A 33 -12.99 -0.79 -6.94
CA GLY A 33 -13.58 0.48 -6.56
C GLY A 33 -12.74 1.29 -5.58
N TYR A 34 -11.46 0.98 -5.44
CA TYR A 34 -10.58 1.70 -4.51
C TYR A 34 -9.70 2.71 -5.24
N GLU A 35 -9.58 3.90 -4.63
CA GLU A 35 -8.51 4.82 -4.98
C GLU A 35 -7.28 4.36 -4.19
N VAL A 36 -6.21 4.01 -4.88
CA VAL A 36 -5.03 3.40 -4.25
C VAL A 36 -3.95 4.44 -4.01
N ILE A 37 -3.51 4.54 -2.76
CA ILE A 37 -2.38 5.38 -2.37
C ILE A 37 -1.20 4.45 -2.11
N ILE A 38 -0.10 4.68 -2.79
CA ILE A 38 1.09 3.83 -2.71
C ILE A 38 2.13 4.48 -1.82
N ARG A 39 2.58 3.76 -0.79
CA ARG A 39 3.61 4.26 0.12
C ARG A 39 4.71 3.22 0.29
N ALA A 40 5.93 3.58 -0.07
CA ALA A 40 7.09 2.72 0.11
C ALA A 40 7.74 3.02 1.46
N THR A 41 8.14 1.98 2.19
CA THR A 41 8.85 2.16 3.46
C THR A 41 10.35 2.18 3.22
N GLN A 42 11.05 2.96 4.03
CA GLN A 42 12.52 3.07 3.94
C GLN A 42 13.21 2.38 5.11
N ALA A 43 12.49 2.15 6.20
CA ALA A 43 13.01 1.55 7.42
C ALA A 43 11.86 0.81 8.11
N PRO A 44 12.17 -0.13 9.06
CA PRO A 44 11.11 -0.90 9.72
C PRO A 44 10.04 -0.06 10.41
N LYS A 45 10.40 1.08 10.97
CA LYS A 45 9.45 1.93 11.66
C LYS A 45 8.53 2.71 10.72
N ASP A 46 8.90 2.82 9.45
CA ASP A 46 8.11 3.60 8.50
C ASP A 46 6.71 3.03 8.29
N ALA A 47 6.59 1.71 8.26
CA ALA A 47 5.27 1.09 8.09
C ALA A 47 4.33 1.50 9.20
N TYR A 48 4.81 1.48 10.44
CA TYR A 48 4.01 1.89 11.60
C TYR A 48 3.58 3.35 11.48
N GLU A 49 4.52 4.22 11.10
CA GLU A 49 4.22 5.64 10.94
C GLU A 49 3.19 5.87 9.83
N GLN A 50 3.29 5.14 8.73
CA GLN A 50 2.34 5.27 7.64
C GLN A 50 0.95 4.79 8.06
N VAL A 51 0.87 3.69 8.81
CA VAL A 51 -0.40 3.20 9.33
C VAL A 51 -1.06 4.26 10.21
N LYS A 52 -0.30 4.86 11.11
CA LYS A 52 -0.81 5.92 11.98
C LYS A 52 -1.29 7.12 11.18
N LYS A 53 -0.54 7.50 10.16
CA LYS A 53 -0.86 8.67 9.33
C LYS A 53 -2.17 8.48 8.57
N TYR A 54 -2.42 7.28 8.08
CA TYR A 54 -3.56 7.03 7.21
C TYR A 54 -4.76 6.36 7.89
N ALA A 55 -4.63 5.99 9.18
CA ALA A 55 -5.67 5.21 9.87
C ALA A 55 -7.06 5.84 9.80
N ASP A 56 -7.15 7.17 9.84
CA ASP A 56 -8.43 7.87 9.78
C ASP A 56 -8.67 8.56 8.43
N LYS A 57 -7.85 8.27 7.44
CA LYS A 57 -7.94 8.93 6.13
C LYS A 57 -8.34 7.98 5.01
N VAL A 58 -8.25 6.68 5.26
CA VAL A 58 -8.54 5.66 4.25
C VAL A 58 -9.50 4.64 4.82
N ASP A 59 -10.15 3.90 3.92
CA ASP A 59 -11.09 2.85 4.30
C ASP A 59 -10.39 1.52 4.55
N LEU A 60 -9.23 1.31 3.93
CA LEU A 60 -8.51 0.05 4.03
C LEU A 60 -7.01 0.30 4.00
N ILE A 61 -6.28 -0.43 4.85
CA ILE A 61 -4.82 -0.39 4.88
C ILE A 61 -4.31 -1.79 4.54
N VAL A 62 -3.46 -1.86 3.54
CA VAL A 62 -2.83 -3.12 3.12
C VAL A 62 -1.32 -2.98 3.28
N CYS A 63 -0.72 -3.91 4.01
CA CYS A 63 0.73 -3.93 4.23
C CYS A 63 1.32 -5.17 3.59
N SER A 64 2.46 -5.01 2.92
CA SER A 64 3.18 -6.10 2.29
C SER A 64 4.67 -5.99 2.61
N GLY A 65 5.28 -7.13 2.84
CA GLY A 65 6.68 -7.21 3.16
C GLY A 65 6.94 -7.56 4.58
#